data_1d46a1733914abda83d2adb47c4f16f0
#
_entry.id   1d46a1733914abda83d2adb47c4f16f0
#
_cell.length_a   1.000
_cell.length_b   1.000
_cell.length_c   1.000
_cell.angle_alpha   90.00
_cell.angle_beta   90.00
_cell.angle_gamma   90.00
#
_symmetry.space_group_name_H-M   'P 1'
#
loop_
_entity.id
_entity.type
_entity.pdbx_description
1 polymer ?
#
loop_
_entity_poly.entity_id
_entity_poly.type
_entity_poly.pdbx_seq_one_letter_code
_entity_poly.pdbx_strand_id
1 'polypeptide(L)'
;MIEKRKNNAYRKVNEEMILLYLEVGKFLYELKENSNYGDKITTKASDFMKNNYPTIKGFTKRNIERMIQFYSTYKDDEIATLLVTQLSWTNNLLILSGAKSKEERQFYLKLSIKNNYSKRELDRQISSAYYERYMLSDGKQLPTVNKTVDEDVVEYSISKNMSQTMISEYKLKLIDKKLLENKLGEMKKILEIEKQV
;
A
#
# COMPACT_ATOMS: atom_id res chain seq x y z
N MET A 1 -28.06 -0.90 -6.92
CA MET A 1 -27.54 -2.28 -6.70
C MET A 1 -26.18 -2.50 -7.37
N ILE A 2 -26.03 -2.21 -8.66
CA ILE A 2 -24.82 -2.44 -9.48
C ILE A 2 -23.60 -1.70 -8.91
N GLU A 3 -23.71 -0.39 -8.66
CA GLU A 3 -22.61 0.42 -8.11
C GLU A 3 -22.10 -0.10 -6.75
N LYS A 4 -23.01 -0.50 -5.86
CA LYS A 4 -22.62 -1.08 -4.56
C LYS A 4 -21.82 -2.37 -4.74
N ARG A 5 -22.21 -3.25 -5.66
CA ARG A 5 -21.48 -4.50 -5.96
C ARG A 5 -20.11 -4.23 -6.58
N LYS A 6 -20.05 -3.27 -7.50
CA LYS A 6 -18.81 -2.81 -8.14
C LYS A 6 -17.82 -2.27 -7.09
N ASN A 7 -18.26 -1.36 -6.21
CA ASN A 7 -17.42 -0.80 -5.17
C ASN A 7 -16.93 -1.87 -4.17
N ASN A 8 -17.77 -2.84 -3.82
CA ASN A 8 -17.35 -3.96 -2.98
C ASN A 8 -16.27 -4.83 -3.66
N ALA A 9 -16.39 -5.06 -4.98
CA ALA A 9 -15.38 -5.80 -5.72
C ALA A 9 -14.03 -5.06 -5.72
N TYR A 10 -14.03 -3.74 -5.92
CA TYR A 10 -12.82 -2.92 -5.85
C TYR A 10 -12.16 -2.96 -4.47
N ARG A 11 -12.97 -2.86 -3.41
CA ARG A 11 -12.44 -2.92 -2.04
C ARG A 11 -11.78 -4.26 -1.77
N LYS A 12 -12.38 -5.36 -2.22
CA LYS A 12 -11.79 -6.70 -2.06
C LYS A 12 -10.48 -6.86 -2.84
N VAL A 13 -10.44 -6.40 -4.08
CA VAL A 13 -9.21 -6.43 -4.88
C VAL A 13 -8.10 -5.60 -4.22
N ASN A 14 -8.43 -4.41 -3.71
CA ASN A 14 -7.48 -3.57 -2.99
C ASN A 14 -6.98 -4.24 -1.70
N GLU A 15 -7.87 -4.83 -0.93
CA GLU A 15 -7.56 -5.57 0.31
C GLU A 15 -6.54 -6.68 0.03
N GLU A 16 -6.81 -7.55 -0.94
CA GLU A 16 -5.91 -8.64 -1.33
C GLU A 16 -4.54 -8.13 -1.82
N MET A 17 -4.53 -7.00 -2.55
CA MET A 17 -3.28 -6.39 -2.99
C MET A 17 -2.44 -5.87 -1.81
N ILE A 18 -3.06 -5.26 -0.80
CA ILE A 18 -2.34 -4.79 0.39
C ILE A 18 -1.82 -5.97 1.22
N LEU A 19 -2.62 -7.02 1.38
CA LEU A 19 -2.19 -8.24 2.04
C LEU A 19 -0.99 -8.87 1.33
N LEU A 20 -1.03 -8.95 0.00
CA LEU A 20 0.08 -9.41 -0.81
C LEU A 20 1.36 -8.59 -0.55
N TYR A 21 1.25 -7.27 -0.52
CA TYR A 21 2.40 -6.40 -0.27
C TYR A 21 2.95 -6.53 1.15
N LEU A 22 2.09 -6.79 2.13
CA LEU A 22 2.51 -7.14 3.49
C LEU A 22 3.26 -8.48 3.54
N GLU A 23 2.75 -9.51 2.86
CA GLU A 23 3.37 -10.84 2.80
C GLU A 23 4.76 -10.78 2.12
N VAL A 24 4.86 -10.09 0.98
CA VAL A 24 6.15 -9.86 0.30
C VAL A 24 7.10 -9.05 1.18
N GLY A 25 6.59 -8.00 1.82
CA GLY A 25 7.36 -7.18 2.74
C GLY A 25 7.90 -7.98 3.91
N LYS A 26 7.06 -8.83 4.53
CA LYS A 26 7.43 -9.75 5.61
C LYS A 26 8.55 -10.69 5.18
N PHE A 27 8.32 -11.41 4.09
CA PHE A 27 9.27 -12.39 3.57
C PHE A 27 10.65 -11.79 3.31
N LEU A 28 10.69 -10.64 2.65
CA LEU A 28 11.96 -9.98 2.33
C LEU A 28 12.60 -9.30 3.55
N TYR A 29 11.80 -8.83 4.50
CA TYR A 29 12.28 -8.32 5.79
C TYR A 29 12.99 -9.43 6.58
N GLU A 30 12.35 -10.59 6.73
CA GLU A 30 12.92 -11.75 7.43
C GLU A 30 14.19 -12.28 6.74
N LEU A 31 14.22 -12.30 5.41
CA LEU A 31 15.42 -12.65 4.64
C LEU A 31 16.57 -11.64 4.89
N LYS A 32 16.26 -10.35 4.97
CA LYS A 32 17.27 -9.31 5.23
C LYS A 32 17.86 -9.43 6.62
N GLU A 33 17.05 -9.68 7.64
CA GLU A 33 17.49 -9.87 9.03
C GLU A 33 18.37 -11.13 9.18
N ASN A 34 18.04 -12.21 8.46
CA ASN A 34 18.71 -13.50 8.58
C ASN A 34 19.88 -13.69 7.61
N SER A 35 20.22 -12.70 6.78
CA SER A 35 21.25 -12.84 5.76
C SER A 35 22.21 -11.67 5.70
N ASN A 36 23.49 -11.95 5.37
CA ASN A 36 24.50 -10.93 5.11
C ASN A 36 24.30 -10.19 3.76
N TYR A 37 23.15 -10.41 3.07
CA TYR A 37 22.90 -9.90 1.73
C TYR A 37 22.47 -8.42 1.64
N GLY A 38 22.10 -7.80 2.76
CA GLY A 38 21.81 -6.35 2.83
C GLY A 38 20.91 -5.83 1.69
N ASP A 39 21.35 -4.74 1.05
CA ASP A 39 20.56 -4.05 0.00
C ASP A 39 20.48 -4.81 -1.34
N LYS A 40 21.26 -5.89 -1.53
CA LYS A 40 21.21 -6.71 -2.75
C LYS A 40 19.94 -7.54 -2.86
N ILE A 41 19.25 -7.85 -1.75
CA ILE A 41 18.00 -8.62 -1.74
C ILE A 41 16.90 -7.94 -2.55
N THR A 42 16.72 -6.64 -2.39
CA THR A 42 15.66 -5.89 -3.11
C THR A 42 15.91 -5.85 -4.61
N THR A 43 17.17 -5.74 -5.02
CA THR A 43 17.57 -5.78 -6.43
C THR A 43 17.33 -7.19 -7.00
N LYS A 44 17.83 -8.24 -6.32
CA LYS A 44 17.62 -9.63 -6.75
C LYS A 44 16.13 -9.98 -6.85
N ALA A 45 15.30 -9.57 -5.89
CA ALA A 45 13.86 -9.79 -5.94
C ALA A 45 13.20 -9.05 -7.12
N SER A 46 13.59 -7.81 -7.38
CA SER A 46 13.09 -7.05 -8.53
C SER A 46 13.45 -7.69 -9.86
N ASP A 47 14.72 -8.11 -10.01
CA ASP A 47 15.23 -8.75 -11.23
C ASP A 47 14.57 -10.12 -11.44
N PHE A 48 14.39 -10.91 -10.37
CA PHE A 48 13.65 -12.17 -10.40
C PHE A 48 12.22 -11.98 -10.93
N MET A 49 11.49 -10.99 -10.37
CA MET A 49 10.13 -10.69 -10.82
C MET A 49 10.10 -10.21 -12.28
N LYS A 50 11.02 -9.37 -12.68
CA LYS A 50 11.11 -8.86 -14.05
C LYS A 50 11.39 -9.97 -15.06
N ASN A 51 12.28 -10.90 -14.73
CA ASN A 51 12.73 -11.95 -15.65
C ASN A 51 11.71 -13.10 -15.76
N ASN A 52 11.08 -13.46 -14.63
CA ASN A 52 10.18 -14.62 -14.59
C ASN A 52 8.70 -14.21 -14.77
N TYR A 53 8.35 -12.94 -14.50
CA TYR A 53 6.97 -12.43 -14.51
C TYR A 53 6.87 -11.04 -15.14
N PRO A 54 7.29 -10.85 -16.41
CA PRO A 54 7.38 -9.53 -17.05
C PRO A 54 6.02 -8.82 -17.17
N THR A 55 4.92 -9.58 -17.16
CA THR A 55 3.56 -9.03 -17.21
C THR A 55 3.07 -8.47 -15.90
N ILE A 56 3.69 -8.87 -14.77
CA ILE A 56 3.28 -8.45 -13.44
C ILE A 56 3.94 -7.13 -13.10
N LYS A 57 3.13 -6.08 -12.94
CA LYS A 57 3.59 -4.73 -12.57
C LYS A 57 3.66 -4.58 -11.05
N GLY A 58 4.42 -3.57 -10.59
CA GLY A 58 4.45 -3.20 -9.18
C GLY A 58 5.62 -3.75 -8.37
N PHE A 59 6.48 -4.61 -8.94
CA PHE A 59 7.64 -5.21 -8.25
C PHE A 59 8.97 -4.55 -8.65
N THR A 60 8.97 -3.23 -8.82
CA THR A 60 10.21 -2.47 -8.97
C THR A 60 11.00 -2.47 -7.65
N LYS A 61 12.32 -2.34 -7.70
CA LYS A 61 13.19 -2.23 -6.52
C LYS A 61 12.63 -1.24 -5.49
N ARG A 62 12.28 -0.04 -5.92
CA ARG A 62 11.72 1.01 -5.05
C ARG A 62 10.40 0.59 -4.39
N ASN A 63 9.51 -0.11 -5.10
CA ASN A 63 8.25 -0.54 -4.52
C ASN A 63 8.45 -1.71 -3.55
N ILE A 64 9.38 -2.61 -3.83
CA ILE A 64 9.79 -3.69 -2.93
C ILE A 64 10.37 -3.11 -1.63
N GLU A 65 11.23 -2.10 -1.70
CA GLU A 65 11.76 -1.38 -0.53
C GLU A 65 10.63 -0.79 0.32
N ARG A 66 9.60 -0.22 -0.34
CA ARG A 66 8.40 0.29 0.35
C ARG A 66 7.55 -0.81 0.97
N MET A 67 7.45 -1.99 0.36
CA MET A 67 6.76 -3.14 0.96
C MET A 67 7.47 -3.60 2.23
N ILE A 68 8.80 -3.66 2.22
CA ILE A 68 9.62 -4.00 3.40
C ILE A 68 9.42 -2.95 4.50
N GLN A 69 9.52 -1.67 4.16
CA GLN A 69 9.29 -0.56 5.09
C GLN A 69 7.87 -0.60 5.67
N PHE A 70 6.88 -0.85 4.84
CA PHE A 70 5.47 -0.95 5.23
C PHE A 70 5.26 -2.07 6.25
N TYR A 71 5.75 -3.27 5.97
CA TYR A 71 5.69 -4.37 6.91
C TYR A 71 6.42 -4.04 8.22
N SER A 72 7.67 -3.59 8.16
CA SER A 72 8.47 -3.27 9.35
C SER A 72 7.83 -2.20 10.24
N THR A 73 7.09 -1.26 9.64
CA THR A 73 6.40 -0.19 10.38
C THR A 73 5.14 -0.67 11.09
N TYR A 74 4.39 -1.62 10.48
CA TYR A 74 3.07 -2.02 10.98
C TYR A 74 3.05 -3.41 11.63
N LYS A 75 4.12 -4.21 11.56
CA LYS A 75 4.16 -5.59 12.08
C LYS A 75 3.77 -5.73 13.56
N ASP A 76 4.08 -4.71 14.36
CA ASP A 76 3.82 -4.68 15.80
C ASP A 76 2.62 -3.76 16.16
N ASP A 77 1.77 -3.43 15.18
CA ASP A 77 0.59 -2.59 15.34
C ASP A 77 -0.67 -3.30 14.83
N GLU A 78 -1.31 -4.08 15.69
CA GLU A 78 -2.52 -4.85 15.35
C GLU A 78 -3.65 -3.97 14.82
N ILE A 79 -3.83 -2.76 15.40
CA ILE A 79 -4.88 -1.83 14.96
C ILE A 79 -4.59 -1.33 13.55
N ALA A 80 -3.36 -0.89 13.30
CA ALA A 80 -2.98 -0.40 11.98
C ALA A 80 -3.07 -1.50 10.93
N THR A 81 -2.65 -2.73 11.24
CA THR A 81 -2.69 -3.88 10.33
C THR A 81 -4.12 -4.16 9.81
N LEU A 82 -5.15 -3.97 10.65
CA LEU A 82 -6.55 -4.09 10.24
C LEU A 82 -7.02 -2.91 9.37
N LEU A 83 -6.47 -1.72 9.58
CA LEU A 83 -6.90 -0.50 8.90
C LEU A 83 -6.26 -0.34 7.52
N VAL A 84 -4.98 -0.71 7.37
CA VAL A 84 -4.24 -0.50 6.11
C VAL A 84 -4.85 -1.21 4.91
N THR A 85 -5.51 -2.36 5.12
CA THR A 85 -6.17 -3.12 4.05
C THR A 85 -7.40 -2.41 3.48
N GLN A 86 -7.96 -1.45 4.22
CA GLN A 86 -9.14 -0.68 3.80
C GLN A 86 -8.77 0.55 2.93
N LEU A 87 -7.49 0.88 2.83
CA LEU A 87 -6.99 2.01 2.04
C LEU A 87 -6.22 1.55 0.80
N SER A 88 -6.17 2.41 -0.21
CA SER A 88 -5.33 2.16 -1.38
C SER A 88 -3.84 2.14 -1.02
N TRP A 89 -3.03 1.43 -1.82
CA TRP A 89 -1.56 1.43 -1.65
C TRP A 89 -0.97 2.84 -1.61
N THR A 90 -1.45 3.72 -2.48
CA THR A 90 -1.00 5.11 -2.56
C THR A 90 -1.29 5.89 -1.28
N ASN A 91 -2.49 5.73 -0.69
CA ASN A 91 -2.85 6.37 0.58
C ASN A 91 -2.02 5.81 1.73
N ASN A 92 -1.81 4.50 1.77
CA ASN A 92 -0.92 3.87 2.75
C ASN A 92 0.50 4.43 2.67
N LEU A 93 1.05 4.60 1.46
CA LEU A 93 2.38 5.18 1.27
C LEU A 93 2.45 6.66 1.67
N LEU A 94 1.38 7.43 1.46
CA LEU A 94 1.32 8.82 1.95
C LEU A 94 1.38 8.87 3.47
N ILE A 95 0.59 8.07 4.16
CA ILE A 95 0.59 8.01 5.62
C ILE A 95 1.95 7.53 6.13
N LEU A 96 2.52 6.48 5.52
CA LEU A 96 3.82 5.93 5.90
C LEU A 96 4.95 6.98 5.80
N SER A 97 4.89 7.85 4.80
CA SER A 97 5.92 8.87 4.57
C SER A 97 5.64 10.19 5.26
N GLY A 98 4.38 10.53 5.52
CA GLY A 98 3.97 11.84 6.04
C GLY A 98 3.78 11.87 7.56
N ALA A 99 3.36 10.75 8.16
CA ALA A 99 3.11 10.66 9.60
C ALA A 99 4.38 10.25 10.37
N LYS A 100 4.69 10.96 11.44
CA LYS A 100 5.93 10.83 12.21
C LYS A 100 5.84 9.81 13.34
N SER A 101 4.67 9.66 13.97
CA SER A 101 4.46 8.75 15.10
C SER A 101 3.48 7.62 14.76
N LYS A 102 3.41 6.60 15.63
CA LYS A 102 2.42 5.52 15.55
C LYS A 102 1.00 6.05 15.67
N GLU A 103 0.77 6.94 16.63
CA GLU A 103 -0.51 7.56 16.92
C GLU A 103 -1.00 8.40 15.75
N GLU A 104 -0.11 9.17 15.15
CA GLU A 104 -0.39 9.99 13.98
C GLU A 104 -0.75 9.11 12.77
N ARG A 105 -0.02 8.00 12.53
CA ARG A 105 -0.38 7.04 11.47
C ARG A 105 -1.77 6.45 11.70
N GLN A 106 -2.06 5.97 12.91
CA GLN A 106 -3.38 5.44 13.23
C GLN A 106 -4.49 6.49 13.07
N PHE A 107 -4.22 7.75 13.44
CA PHE A 107 -5.15 8.85 13.25
C PHE A 107 -5.50 9.05 11.77
N TYR A 108 -4.49 9.18 10.89
CA TYR A 108 -4.74 9.37 9.45
C TYR A 108 -5.35 8.14 8.78
N LEU A 109 -5.03 6.93 9.22
CA LEU A 109 -5.70 5.72 8.74
C LEU A 109 -7.20 5.77 9.04
N LYS A 110 -7.58 6.02 10.30
CA LYS A 110 -8.99 6.12 10.72
C LYS A 110 -9.71 7.27 10.02
N LEU A 111 -9.07 8.44 9.94
CA LEU A 111 -9.63 9.62 9.29
C LEU A 111 -9.90 9.39 7.81
N SER A 112 -8.95 8.77 7.10
CA SER A 112 -9.06 8.48 5.67
C SER A 112 -10.16 7.46 5.37
N ILE A 113 -10.31 6.43 6.21
CA ILE A 113 -11.38 5.44 6.09
C ILE A 113 -12.73 6.09 6.34
N LYS A 114 -12.86 6.85 7.44
CA LYS A 114 -14.11 7.51 7.83
C LYS A 114 -14.63 8.47 6.76
N ASN A 115 -13.73 9.25 6.16
CA ASN A 115 -14.09 10.29 5.19
C ASN A 115 -13.92 9.83 3.73
N ASN A 116 -13.46 8.59 3.51
CA ASN A 116 -13.19 8.04 2.18
C ASN A 116 -12.27 8.96 1.34
N TYR A 117 -11.18 9.43 1.94
CA TYR A 117 -10.28 10.40 1.29
C TYR A 117 -9.62 9.85 0.04
N SER A 118 -9.66 10.67 -1.02
CA SER A 118 -8.77 10.50 -2.16
C SER A 118 -7.31 10.78 -1.76
N LYS A 119 -6.36 10.40 -2.63
CA LYS A 119 -4.94 10.72 -2.43
C LYS A 119 -4.70 12.22 -2.17
N ARG A 120 -5.33 13.08 -2.97
CA ARG A 120 -5.15 14.54 -2.87
C ARG A 120 -5.69 15.11 -1.56
N GLU A 121 -6.85 14.62 -1.13
CA GLU A 121 -7.45 15.04 0.15
C GLU A 121 -6.57 14.63 1.31
N LEU A 122 -6.12 13.39 1.35
CA LEU A 122 -5.24 12.89 2.39
C LEU A 122 -3.93 13.66 2.44
N ASP A 123 -3.29 13.89 1.28
CA ASP A 123 -2.06 14.65 1.16
C ASP A 123 -2.22 16.08 1.71
N ARG A 124 -3.35 16.72 1.41
CA ARG A 124 -3.70 18.06 1.93
C ARG A 124 -3.87 18.06 3.45
N GLN A 125 -4.53 17.04 4.02
CA GLN A 125 -4.69 16.95 5.48
C GLN A 125 -3.35 16.75 6.17
N ILE A 126 -2.49 15.88 5.65
CA ILE A 126 -1.14 15.65 6.18
C ILE A 126 -0.31 16.94 6.06
N SER A 127 -0.26 17.55 4.87
CA SER A 127 0.52 18.77 4.62
C SER A 127 0.04 19.99 5.44
N SER A 128 -1.24 20.02 5.81
CA SER A 128 -1.80 21.08 6.68
C SER A 128 -1.60 20.82 8.17
N ALA A 129 -0.86 19.78 8.55
CA ALA A 129 -0.64 19.37 9.94
C ALA A 129 -1.97 19.20 10.71
N TYR A 130 -2.94 18.48 10.09
CA TYR A 130 -4.27 18.34 10.70
C TYR A 130 -4.22 17.57 12.01
N TYR A 131 -3.34 16.57 12.16
CA TYR A 131 -3.16 15.82 13.40
C TYR A 131 -2.72 16.73 14.55
N GLU A 132 -1.70 17.54 14.33
CA GLU A 132 -1.17 18.46 15.35
C GLU A 132 -2.24 19.48 15.78
N ARG A 133 -2.99 20.04 14.83
CA ARG A 133 -4.09 20.95 15.12
C ARG A 133 -5.22 20.29 15.90
N TYR A 134 -5.54 19.03 15.54
CA TYR A 134 -6.54 18.22 16.24
C TYR A 134 -6.13 17.99 17.70
N MET A 135 -4.87 17.63 17.94
CA MET A 135 -4.35 17.41 19.28
C MET A 135 -4.35 18.71 20.12
N LEU A 136 -4.01 19.85 19.51
CA LEU A 136 -4.06 21.15 20.18
C LEU A 136 -5.48 21.61 20.49
N SER A 137 -6.49 21.10 19.82
CA SER A 137 -7.91 21.42 20.05
C SER A 137 -8.61 20.52 21.08
N ASP A 138 -7.86 19.77 21.90
CA ASP A 138 -8.38 18.77 22.84
C ASP A 138 -9.28 17.70 22.14
N GLY A 139 -8.94 17.34 20.91
CA GLY A 139 -9.67 16.34 20.14
C GLY A 139 -11.00 16.83 19.54
N LYS A 140 -11.27 18.14 19.57
CA LYS A 140 -12.42 18.70 18.86
C LYS A 140 -12.23 18.58 17.36
N GLN A 141 -13.27 18.14 16.66
CA GLN A 141 -13.23 18.01 15.21
C GLN A 141 -13.08 19.39 14.57
N LEU A 142 -11.90 19.64 13.99
CA LEU A 142 -11.63 20.86 13.24
C LEU A 142 -12.18 20.76 11.81
N PRO A 143 -12.47 21.89 11.16
CA PRO A 143 -12.76 21.91 9.74
C PRO A 143 -11.60 21.30 8.96
N THR A 144 -11.89 20.32 8.10
CA THR A 144 -10.92 19.83 7.14
C THR A 144 -10.63 20.90 6.10
N VAL A 145 -9.41 20.90 5.54
CA VAL A 145 -9.08 21.79 4.44
C VAL A 145 -9.90 21.38 3.22
N ASN A 146 -10.87 22.22 2.84
CA ASN A 146 -11.77 21.93 1.74
C ASN A 146 -11.06 22.07 0.39
N LYS A 147 -11.57 21.34 -0.61
CA LYS A 147 -11.17 21.48 -2.00
C LYS A 147 -11.52 22.89 -2.53
N THR A 148 -10.68 23.37 -3.44
CA THR A 148 -11.09 24.50 -4.29
C THR A 148 -12.03 24.00 -5.39
N VAL A 149 -12.94 24.87 -5.87
CA VAL A 149 -13.96 24.52 -6.87
C VAL A 149 -13.35 23.91 -8.14
N ASP A 150 -12.18 24.37 -8.55
CA ASP A 150 -11.49 23.90 -9.75
C ASP A 150 -10.96 22.45 -9.61
N GLU A 151 -10.59 22.03 -8.39
CA GLU A 151 -10.14 20.66 -8.14
C GLU A 151 -11.28 19.64 -8.17
N ASP A 152 -12.50 20.04 -7.76
CA ASP A 152 -13.68 19.19 -7.81
C ASP A 152 -14.07 18.81 -9.25
N VAL A 153 -13.93 19.75 -10.18
CA VAL A 153 -14.21 19.53 -11.60
C VAL A 153 -13.22 18.55 -12.22
N VAL A 154 -11.94 18.69 -11.89
CA VAL A 154 -10.88 17.80 -12.39
C VAL A 154 -11.04 16.39 -11.82
N GLU A 155 -11.32 16.24 -10.54
CA GLU A 155 -11.48 14.93 -9.90
C GLU A 155 -12.74 14.19 -10.39
N TYR A 156 -13.83 14.91 -10.60
CA TYR A 156 -15.04 14.35 -11.22
C TYR A 156 -14.78 13.87 -12.66
N SER A 157 -13.98 14.60 -13.41
CA SER A 157 -13.61 14.22 -14.77
C SER A 157 -12.72 12.99 -14.80
N ILE A 158 -11.75 12.87 -13.86
CA ILE A 158 -10.85 11.73 -13.74
C ILE A 158 -11.59 10.48 -13.25
N SER A 159 -12.47 10.61 -12.25
CA SER A 159 -13.25 9.48 -11.73
C SER A 159 -14.24 8.92 -12.78
N LYS A 160 -14.78 9.76 -13.64
CA LYS A 160 -15.67 9.36 -14.72
C LYS A 160 -14.93 8.67 -15.88
N ASN A 161 -13.65 9.02 -16.09
CA ASN A 161 -12.81 8.45 -17.16
C ASN A 161 -12.01 7.20 -16.71
N MET A 162 -12.04 6.81 -15.44
CA MET A 162 -11.54 5.51 -14.99
C MET A 162 -12.51 4.40 -15.42
N SER A 163 -12.47 4.10 -16.70
CA SER A 163 -13.38 3.20 -17.39
C SER A 163 -13.16 1.73 -17.03
N GLN A 164 -14.18 0.91 -17.34
CA GLN A 164 -14.24 -0.55 -17.23
C GLN A 164 -12.98 -1.29 -17.73
N THR A 165 -12.21 -0.69 -18.62
CA THR A 165 -10.97 -1.26 -19.18
C THR A 165 -9.87 -1.45 -18.13
N MET A 166 -9.72 -0.54 -17.17
CA MET A 166 -8.75 -0.69 -16.09
C MET A 166 -9.12 -1.80 -15.10
N ILE A 167 -10.41 -2.11 -14.95
CA ILE A 167 -10.91 -3.17 -14.05
C ILE A 167 -10.60 -4.55 -14.61
N SER A 168 -10.82 -4.74 -15.91
CA SER A 168 -10.50 -6.01 -16.57
C SER A 168 -8.99 -6.26 -16.61
N GLU A 169 -8.19 -5.21 -16.82
CA GLU A 169 -6.72 -5.31 -16.73
C GLU A 169 -6.22 -5.63 -15.31
N TYR A 170 -6.87 -5.11 -14.27
CA TYR A 170 -6.49 -5.38 -12.88
C TYR A 170 -6.84 -6.82 -12.47
N LYS A 171 -8.02 -7.34 -12.87
CA LYS A 171 -8.40 -8.74 -12.61
C LYS A 171 -7.49 -9.76 -13.30
N LEU A 172 -6.98 -9.41 -14.48
CA LEU A 172 -6.02 -10.25 -15.21
C LEU A 172 -4.59 -10.19 -14.65
N LYS A 173 -4.29 -9.21 -13.79
CA LYS A 173 -2.94 -8.95 -13.26
C LYS A 173 -2.75 -9.36 -11.80
N LEU A 174 -3.80 -9.79 -11.11
CA LEU A 174 -3.65 -10.38 -9.78
C LEU A 174 -3.05 -11.77 -9.90
N ILE A 175 -1.86 -11.91 -9.35
CA ILE A 175 -1.22 -13.23 -9.22
C ILE A 175 -2.07 -14.08 -8.30
N ASP A 176 -2.31 -15.33 -8.69
CA ASP A 176 -2.87 -16.33 -7.77
C ASP A 176 -1.95 -16.41 -6.54
N LYS A 177 -2.55 -16.25 -5.34
CA LYS A 177 -1.83 -16.23 -4.06
C LYS A 177 -0.95 -17.48 -3.90
N LYS A 178 -1.46 -18.67 -4.25
CA LYS A 178 -0.70 -19.92 -4.21
C LYS A 178 0.49 -19.92 -5.17
N LEU A 179 0.31 -19.35 -6.36
CA LEU A 179 1.40 -19.24 -7.33
C LEU A 179 2.50 -18.32 -6.81
N LEU A 180 2.13 -17.23 -6.16
CA LEU A 180 3.09 -16.31 -5.55
C LEU A 180 3.82 -16.94 -4.37
N GLU A 181 3.10 -17.59 -3.45
CA GLU A 181 3.70 -18.29 -2.29
C GLU A 181 4.69 -19.36 -2.76
N ASN A 182 4.32 -20.16 -3.76
CA ASN A 182 5.22 -21.16 -4.33
C ASN A 182 6.48 -20.52 -4.93
N LYS A 183 6.33 -19.40 -5.62
CA LYS A 183 7.44 -18.73 -6.29
C LYS A 183 8.34 -17.94 -5.34
N LEU A 184 7.81 -17.41 -4.28
CA LEU A 184 8.61 -16.87 -3.18
C LEU A 184 9.41 -17.98 -2.50
N GLY A 185 8.82 -19.17 -2.35
CA GLY A 185 9.51 -20.37 -1.87
C GLY A 185 10.64 -20.84 -2.80
N GLU A 186 10.44 -20.83 -4.13
CA GLU A 186 11.51 -21.11 -5.11
C GLU A 186 12.64 -20.08 -5.03
N MET A 187 12.31 -18.79 -4.93
CA MET A 187 13.31 -17.72 -4.76
C MET A 187 14.13 -17.93 -3.49
N LYS A 188 13.47 -18.30 -2.37
CA LYS A 188 14.15 -18.60 -1.12
C LYS A 188 15.17 -19.74 -1.29
N LYS A 189 14.78 -20.84 -1.95
CA LYS A 189 15.69 -21.98 -2.22
C LYS A 189 16.89 -21.55 -3.07
N ILE A 190 16.69 -20.74 -4.11
CA ILE A 190 17.78 -20.22 -4.95
C ILE A 190 18.74 -19.37 -4.12
N LEU A 191 18.22 -18.50 -3.26
CA LEU A 191 19.04 -17.65 -2.38
C LEU A 191 19.76 -18.47 -1.29
N GLU A 192 19.20 -19.60 -0.84
CA GLU A 192 19.83 -20.52 0.14
C GLU A 192 20.94 -21.35 -0.51
N ILE A 193 20.78 -21.78 -1.76
CA ILE A 193 21.81 -22.51 -2.52
C ILE A 193 23.03 -21.62 -2.79
N GLU A 194 22.83 -20.35 -3.11
CA GLU A 194 23.93 -19.37 -3.25
C GLU A 194 24.68 -19.07 -1.94
N LYS A 195 24.16 -19.51 -0.78
CA LYS A 195 24.85 -19.41 0.52
C LYS A 195 25.86 -20.53 0.76
N GLN A 196 25.77 -21.63 0.02
CA GLN A 196 26.60 -22.83 0.22
C GLN A 196 27.80 -22.91 -0.74
N VAL A 197 27.94 -21.92 -1.61
CA VAL A 197 29.07 -21.74 -2.53
C VAL A 197 29.86 -20.47 -2.15
#